data_0880784f9cafca68e344395b2f8b1b33
#
_entry.id   0880784f9cafca68e344395b2f8b1b33
#
_cell.length_a   1.000
_cell.length_b   1.000
_cell.length_c   1.000
_cell.angle_alpha   90.00
_cell.angle_beta   90.00
_cell.angle_gamma   90.00
#
_symmetry.space_group_name_H-M   'P 1'
#
loop_
_entity.id
_entity.type
_entity.pdbx_description
1 polymer ?
#
loop_
_entity_poly.entity_id
_entity_poly.type
_entity_poly.pdbx_seq_one_letter_code
_entity_poly.pdbx_strand_id
1 'polypeptide(L)'
;MPAKTSPNRLSQFAAVAIIGIFVLGFVFSPLGAWTGPVLGAWFIGTQKAWRGFLLLAGINFILNSLSNWRGSPLTGIAYAGWTMPAVLIGVLPFLLYRLTSQRRQGFLSTLSLPLWGTALPRLGQLFLPASIFNLYFLAQTKSAISPLPRFAAILGTGAISFLIYWFAAVINWMWNQEFRAKKIATGASIFGAVCVLVLGYGLFVQIIHPVAPHVLLTSPAFAWICFVGGLILSAWSFIRPGTRREVWANKTATVALLRSPYTGDSLHVVSEDGHEALVSQAGERFPVRNGIPVFLDPEKLTGSNRKYNRLYESIGGFYDDIQRVACAFRGINPDQYLLSYLRFLEINPGDSVLETSVGTGLNYKYLPRGARLFGLDLSAEMLTNCQANLRRWEMDADLFLGNAEDLPFANDSFDVVFHVGGINFFNDRAKAIREMIRVAKPGSRILIADETEKHVKSTYERIPITSGYFKNRQEAVTAPIDLVPPEMQETHLEMLRDGRFYALTFRKPSSAMPNLTNSHTLG
;
A
#
# COMPACT_ATOMS: atom_id res chain seq x y z
N MET A 1 14.40 3.01 24.75
CA MET A 1 14.90 3.57 23.48
C MET A 1 14.40 2.68 22.36
N PRO A 2 13.68 3.14 21.34
CA PRO A 2 13.23 2.28 20.26
C PRO A 2 14.46 1.88 19.43
N ALA A 3 14.64 0.57 19.27
CA ALA A 3 15.68 0.00 18.43
C ALA A 3 15.56 0.57 17.00
N LYS A 4 16.63 1.18 16.51
CA LYS A 4 16.79 1.61 15.12
C LYS A 4 16.76 0.35 14.24
N THR A 5 15.61 0.04 13.64
CA THR A 5 15.55 -0.92 12.56
C THR A 5 16.40 -0.38 11.40
N SER A 6 17.50 -1.05 11.12
CA SER A 6 18.35 -0.74 9.98
C SER A 6 17.51 -0.80 8.68
N PRO A 7 17.65 0.15 7.76
CA PRO A 7 16.90 0.14 6.51
C PRO A 7 17.30 -1.10 5.69
N ASN A 8 16.29 -1.91 5.34
CA ASN A 8 16.49 -3.14 4.63
C ASN A 8 17.00 -2.86 3.20
N ARG A 9 18.11 -3.48 2.81
CA ARG A 9 18.78 -3.29 1.50
C ARG A 9 17.84 -3.52 0.30
N LEU A 10 16.80 -4.32 0.47
CA LEU A 10 15.84 -4.67 -0.58
C LEU A 10 14.94 -3.50 -1.01
N SER A 11 14.44 -2.71 -0.04
CA SER A 11 13.64 -1.51 -0.36
C SER A 11 14.49 -0.41 -1.01
N GLN A 12 15.80 -0.44 -0.75
CA GLN A 12 16.76 0.45 -1.38
C GLN A 12 17.04 0.01 -2.83
N PHE A 13 17.12 -1.31 -3.10
CA PHE A 13 17.33 -1.83 -4.45
C PHE A 13 16.12 -1.62 -5.36
N ALA A 14 14.89 -1.86 -4.89
CA ALA A 14 13.68 -1.56 -5.65
C ALA A 14 13.56 -0.05 -5.94
N ALA A 15 13.87 0.79 -4.95
CA ALA A 15 13.95 2.23 -5.15
C ALA A 15 15.00 2.58 -6.21
N VAL A 16 16.19 2.00 -6.17
CA VAL A 16 17.28 2.26 -7.13
C VAL A 16 16.94 1.75 -8.53
N ALA A 17 16.27 0.60 -8.68
CA ALA A 17 15.85 0.08 -10.00
C ALA A 17 14.75 0.95 -10.63
N ILE A 18 13.76 1.38 -9.85
CA ILE A 18 12.72 2.32 -10.28
C ILE A 18 13.33 3.69 -10.62
N ILE A 19 14.33 4.12 -9.84
CA ILE A 19 15.14 5.29 -10.10
C ILE A 19 15.91 5.18 -11.42
N GLY A 20 16.51 4.04 -11.71
CA GLY A 20 17.24 3.81 -12.97
C GLY A 20 16.31 3.95 -14.19
N ILE A 21 15.12 3.40 -14.13
CA ILE A 21 14.09 3.55 -15.19
C ILE A 21 13.63 5.01 -15.29
N PHE A 22 13.49 5.70 -14.16
CA PHE A 22 13.14 7.11 -14.09
C PHE A 22 14.24 7.99 -14.74
N VAL A 23 15.51 7.72 -14.43
CA VAL A 23 16.67 8.42 -14.98
C VAL A 23 16.74 8.26 -16.49
N LEU A 24 16.63 7.04 -16.98
CA LEU A 24 16.70 6.73 -18.41
C LEU A 24 15.54 7.39 -19.18
N GLY A 25 14.32 7.38 -18.63
CA GLY A 25 13.16 8.04 -19.22
C GLY A 25 13.26 9.58 -19.21
N PHE A 26 13.77 10.16 -18.13
CA PHE A 26 13.85 11.62 -17.95
C PHE A 26 14.97 12.26 -18.78
N VAL A 27 16.14 11.61 -18.86
CA VAL A 27 17.31 12.17 -19.54
C VAL A 27 17.22 12.03 -21.06
N PHE A 28 16.55 10.98 -21.56
CA PHE A 28 16.59 10.63 -22.98
C PHE A 28 15.28 10.83 -23.76
N SER A 29 14.19 11.27 -23.12
CA SER A 29 12.89 11.40 -23.79
C SER A 29 12.09 12.62 -23.33
N PRO A 30 11.42 13.35 -24.27
CA PRO A 30 10.39 14.33 -23.93
C PRO A 30 9.24 13.76 -23.09
N LEU A 31 9.00 12.46 -23.20
CA LEU A 31 8.04 11.72 -22.36
C LEU A 31 8.43 11.71 -20.89
N GLY A 32 9.72 11.86 -20.56
CA GLY A 32 10.22 11.94 -19.19
C GLY A 32 9.62 13.11 -18.41
N ALA A 33 9.32 14.21 -19.08
CA ALA A 33 8.67 15.37 -18.48
C ALA A 33 7.27 15.04 -17.89
N TRP A 34 6.54 14.11 -18.51
CA TRP A 34 5.22 13.68 -18.07
C TRP A 34 5.29 12.47 -17.14
N THR A 35 6.18 11.53 -17.42
CA THR A 35 6.31 10.30 -16.63
C THR A 35 7.02 10.53 -15.29
N GLY A 36 7.96 11.48 -15.24
CA GLY A 36 8.71 11.80 -14.03
C GLY A 36 7.82 12.14 -12.82
N PRO A 37 6.95 13.14 -12.91
CA PRO A 37 6.03 13.46 -11.83
C PRO A 37 5.06 12.34 -11.47
N VAL A 38 4.62 11.51 -12.45
CA VAL A 38 3.77 10.33 -12.18
C VAL A 38 4.50 9.35 -11.26
N LEU A 39 5.73 8.99 -11.63
CA LEU A 39 6.57 8.07 -10.85
C LEU A 39 6.94 8.65 -9.49
N GLY A 40 7.22 9.95 -9.41
CA GLY A 40 7.49 10.65 -8.15
C GLY A 40 6.29 10.63 -7.20
N ALA A 41 5.10 10.91 -7.70
CA ALA A 41 3.86 10.89 -6.94
C ALA A 41 3.51 9.46 -6.46
N TRP A 42 3.68 8.47 -7.32
CA TRP A 42 3.51 7.07 -6.97
C TRP A 42 4.55 6.64 -5.92
N PHE A 43 5.83 6.88 -6.16
CA PHE A 43 6.91 6.48 -5.27
C PHE A 43 6.75 7.04 -3.85
N ILE A 44 6.48 8.35 -3.72
CA ILE A 44 6.28 8.94 -2.39
C ILE A 44 5.01 8.38 -1.71
N GLY A 45 4.04 7.93 -2.50
CA GLY A 45 2.84 7.24 -2.03
C GLY A 45 3.15 5.94 -1.31
N THR A 46 4.17 5.20 -1.74
CA THR A 46 4.56 3.89 -1.23
C THR A 46 5.53 3.95 -0.03
N GLN A 47 6.06 5.12 0.30
CA GLN A 47 7.02 5.30 1.39
C GLN A 47 6.40 6.01 2.60
N LYS A 48 7.04 5.87 3.79
CA LYS A 48 6.79 6.80 4.90
C LYS A 48 7.16 8.21 4.42
N ALA A 49 6.30 9.21 4.68
CA ALA A 49 6.37 10.52 4.06
C ALA A 49 7.79 11.15 4.06
N TRP A 50 8.45 11.21 5.23
CA TRP A 50 9.79 11.78 5.35
C TRP A 50 10.88 10.93 4.68
N ARG A 51 10.76 9.60 4.74
CA ARG A 51 11.69 8.70 4.06
C ARG A 51 11.56 8.84 2.54
N GLY A 52 10.34 8.87 2.03
CA GLY A 52 10.07 9.09 0.61
C GLY A 52 10.61 10.43 0.12
N PHE A 53 10.42 11.49 0.92
CA PHE A 53 10.97 12.81 0.63
C PHE A 53 12.50 12.81 0.53
N LEU A 54 13.20 12.25 1.52
CA LEU A 54 14.66 12.19 1.53
C LEU A 54 15.23 11.35 0.37
N LEU A 55 14.61 10.21 0.08
CA LEU A 55 15.02 9.38 -1.04
C LEU A 55 14.81 10.10 -2.38
N LEU A 56 13.64 10.74 -2.57
CA LEU A 56 13.36 11.47 -3.79
C LEU A 56 14.28 12.69 -3.96
N ALA A 57 14.63 13.37 -2.86
CA ALA A 57 15.60 14.46 -2.86
C ALA A 57 17.01 13.97 -3.24
N GLY A 58 17.45 12.85 -2.67
CA GLY A 58 18.74 12.23 -3.04
C GLY A 58 18.82 11.86 -4.51
N ILE A 59 17.74 11.29 -5.06
CA ILE A 59 17.62 10.96 -6.48
C ILE A 59 17.74 12.20 -7.34
N ASN A 60 16.92 13.22 -7.04
CA ASN A 60 16.92 14.46 -7.78
C ASN A 60 18.29 15.15 -7.71
N PHE A 61 18.97 15.09 -6.56
CA PHE A 61 20.33 15.61 -6.43
C PHE A 61 21.31 14.90 -7.35
N ILE A 62 21.29 13.56 -7.39
CA ILE A 62 22.14 12.76 -8.28
C ILE A 62 21.87 13.09 -9.74
N LEU A 63 20.58 13.14 -10.15
CA LEU A 63 20.19 13.47 -11.51
C LEU A 63 20.63 14.86 -11.92
N ASN A 64 20.43 15.83 -11.04
CA ASN A 64 20.85 17.20 -11.25
C ASN A 64 22.38 17.29 -11.42
N SER A 65 23.10 16.56 -10.59
CA SER A 65 24.56 16.50 -10.65
C SER A 65 25.04 15.89 -11.95
N LEU A 66 24.48 14.76 -12.38
CA LEU A 66 24.82 14.10 -13.64
C LEU A 66 24.54 14.97 -14.86
N SER A 67 23.43 15.74 -14.84
CA SER A 67 23.01 16.58 -15.97
C SER A 67 23.82 17.88 -16.07
N ASN A 68 24.27 18.44 -14.96
CA ASN A 68 24.86 19.79 -14.91
C ASN A 68 26.35 19.80 -14.52
N TRP A 69 26.96 18.67 -14.18
CA TRP A 69 28.34 18.60 -13.71
C TRP A 69 29.33 19.31 -14.62
N ARG A 70 29.19 19.15 -15.94
CA ARG A 70 30.09 19.75 -16.94
C ARG A 70 29.88 21.23 -17.19
N GLY A 71 28.72 21.76 -16.81
CA GLY A 71 28.35 23.16 -17.04
C GLY A 71 28.42 24.06 -15.80
N SER A 72 28.73 23.48 -14.63
CA SER A 72 28.83 24.24 -13.38
C SER A 72 30.24 24.74 -13.11
N PRO A 73 30.40 26.01 -12.77
CA PRO A 73 31.71 26.52 -12.30
C PRO A 73 32.06 26.08 -10.89
N LEU A 74 31.08 25.49 -10.15
CA LEU A 74 31.23 25.03 -8.78
C LEU A 74 31.52 23.53 -8.74
N THR A 75 32.37 23.09 -7.83
CA THR A 75 32.70 21.68 -7.63
C THR A 75 32.55 21.27 -6.15
N GLY A 76 32.43 19.96 -5.91
CA GLY A 76 32.42 19.39 -4.57
C GLY A 76 31.30 19.94 -3.64
N ILE A 77 31.69 20.31 -2.43
CA ILE A 77 30.77 20.79 -1.38
C ILE A 77 30.07 22.09 -1.79
N ALA A 78 30.76 22.99 -2.51
CA ALA A 78 30.16 24.24 -2.98
C ALA A 78 29.03 23.99 -3.97
N TYR A 79 29.18 23.02 -4.90
CA TYR A 79 28.13 22.59 -5.81
C TYR A 79 26.93 21.98 -5.04
N ALA A 80 27.21 21.11 -4.07
CA ALA A 80 26.18 20.48 -3.25
C ALA A 80 25.38 21.53 -2.42
N GLY A 81 26.09 22.46 -1.78
CA GLY A 81 25.46 23.53 -1.00
C GLY A 81 24.60 24.47 -1.84
N TRP A 82 25.01 24.69 -3.11
CA TRP A 82 24.27 25.53 -4.04
C TRP A 82 23.01 24.85 -4.62
N THR A 83 23.11 23.54 -4.94
CA THR A 83 22.02 22.82 -5.62
C THR A 83 21.00 22.23 -4.66
N MET A 84 21.39 21.87 -3.44
CA MET A 84 20.52 21.20 -2.47
C MET A 84 19.23 21.97 -2.13
N PRO A 85 19.24 23.31 -1.90
CA PRO A 85 18.02 24.06 -1.64
C PRO A 85 17.00 23.95 -2.78
N ALA A 86 17.45 24.01 -4.03
CA ALA A 86 16.57 23.88 -5.19
C ALA A 86 16.00 22.46 -5.32
N VAL A 87 16.81 21.44 -5.06
CA VAL A 87 16.36 20.04 -5.01
C VAL A 87 15.27 19.86 -3.96
N LEU A 88 15.48 20.37 -2.75
CA LEU A 88 14.50 20.27 -1.67
C LEU A 88 13.19 20.98 -2.01
N ILE A 89 13.27 22.19 -2.56
CA ILE A 89 12.10 22.95 -3.01
C ILE A 89 11.36 22.20 -4.13
N GLY A 90 12.09 21.59 -5.08
CA GLY A 90 11.51 20.83 -6.19
C GLY A 90 10.82 19.54 -5.76
N VAL A 91 11.25 18.91 -4.67
CA VAL A 91 10.67 17.65 -4.15
C VAL A 91 9.57 17.91 -3.10
N LEU A 92 9.59 19.05 -2.43
CA LEU A 92 8.60 19.42 -1.40
C LEU A 92 7.14 19.29 -1.86
N PRO A 93 6.75 19.61 -3.11
CA PRO A 93 5.39 19.39 -3.62
C PRO A 93 4.90 17.96 -3.44
N PHE A 94 5.76 16.97 -3.66
CA PHE A 94 5.41 15.56 -3.53
C PHE A 94 5.17 15.17 -2.07
N LEU A 95 5.94 15.72 -1.12
CA LEU A 95 5.71 15.52 0.30
C LEU A 95 4.36 16.11 0.73
N LEU A 96 4.07 17.36 0.33
CA LEU A 96 2.82 18.03 0.65
C LEU A 96 1.61 17.32 0.01
N TYR A 97 1.77 16.84 -1.23
CA TYR A 97 0.77 15.99 -1.88
C TYR A 97 0.52 14.70 -1.10
N ARG A 98 1.59 14.01 -0.68
CA ARG A 98 1.47 12.77 0.13
C ARG A 98 0.71 13.01 1.42
N LEU A 99 1.04 14.07 2.16
CA LEU A 99 0.39 14.42 3.42
C LEU A 99 -1.10 14.75 3.23
N THR A 100 -1.44 15.45 2.14
CA THR A 100 -2.81 15.82 1.80
C THR A 100 -3.61 14.60 1.33
N SER A 101 -3.06 13.79 0.42
CA SER A 101 -3.74 12.63 -0.17
C SER A 101 -3.97 11.48 0.81
N GLN A 102 -3.12 11.32 1.81
CA GLN A 102 -3.34 10.34 2.88
C GLN A 102 -4.55 10.69 3.76
N ARG A 103 -4.81 11.99 3.95
CA ARG A 103 -5.91 12.48 4.77
C ARG A 103 -7.22 12.58 4.01
N ARG A 104 -7.15 12.80 2.70
CA ARG A 104 -8.28 12.99 1.80
C ARG A 104 -8.07 12.21 0.51
N GLN A 105 -8.87 11.17 0.31
CA GLN A 105 -8.77 10.29 -0.87
C GLN A 105 -9.67 10.73 -2.03
N GLY A 106 -10.41 11.82 -1.88
CA GLY A 106 -11.29 12.37 -2.93
C GLY A 106 -10.53 12.98 -4.11
N PHE A 107 -11.21 13.15 -5.26
CA PHE A 107 -10.62 13.74 -6.47
C PHE A 107 -9.98 15.13 -6.23
N LEU A 108 -10.57 15.95 -5.36
CA LEU A 108 -10.03 17.28 -5.01
C LEU A 108 -8.60 17.23 -4.44
N SER A 109 -8.21 16.12 -3.79
CA SER A 109 -6.84 15.97 -3.29
C SER A 109 -5.79 15.96 -4.39
N THR A 110 -6.18 15.62 -5.65
CA THR A 110 -5.28 15.63 -6.80
C THR A 110 -4.76 17.05 -7.12
N LEU A 111 -5.49 18.09 -6.74
CA LEU A 111 -5.08 19.48 -6.94
C LEU A 111 -3.89 19.90 -6.05
N SER A 112 -3.62 19.18 -4.97
CA SER A 112 -2.49 19.51 -4.07
C SER A 112 -1.14 19.48 -4.80
N LEU A 113 -0.88 18.46 -5.61
CA LEU A 113 0.40 18.34 -6.32
C LEU A 113 0.63 19.48 -7.34
N PRO A 114 -0.31 19.82 -8.25
CA PRO A 114 -0.10 20.88 -9.20
C PRO A 114 -0.03 22.28 -8.55
N LEU A 115 -0.81 22.54 -7.49
CA LEU A 115 -0.75 23.80 -6.76
C LEU A 115 0.63 24.02 -6.16
N TRP A 116 1.15 23.06 -5.41
CA TRP A 116 2.48 23.14 -4.80
C TRP A 116 3.60 23.01 -5.83
N GLY A 117 3.45 22.13 -6.83
CA GLY A 117 4.43 21.91 -7.90
C GLY A 117 4.62 23.14 -8.80
N THR A 118 3.60 23.98 -8.94
CA THR A 118 3.69 25.23 -9.68
C THR A 118 4.20 26.38 -8.80
N ALA A 119 3.70 26.49 -7.56
CA ALA A 119 4.01 27.59 -6.66
C ALA A 119 5.46 27.56 -6.16
N LEU A 120 5.90 26.44 -5.57
CA LEU A 120 7.16 26.38 -4.84
C LEU A 120 8.38 26.63 -5.72
N PRO A 121 8.55 26.00 -6.91
CA PRO A 121 9.69 26.27 -7.75
C PRO A 121 9.71 27.73 -8.26
N ARG A 122 8.54 28.32 -8.53
CA ARG A 122 8.46 29.69 -9.01
C ARG A 122 8.73 30.73 -7.92
N LEU A 123 8.15 30.55 -6.75
CA LEU A 123 8.45 31.42 -5.62
C LEU A 123 9.90 31.25 -5.15
N GLY A 124 10.46 30.03 -5.26
CA GLY A 124 11.87 29.78 -4.99
C GLY A 124 12.81 30.60 -5.88
N GLN A 125 12.41 30.87 -7.13
CA GLN A 125 13.20 31.73 -8.05
C GLN A 125 13.30 33.18 -7.60
N LEU A 126 12.42 33.65 -6.72
CA LEU A 126 12.54 34.98 -6.13
C LEU A 126 13.73 35.10 -5.17
N PHE A 127 14.15 33.97 -4.62
CA PHE A 127 15.21 33.90 -3.59
C PHE A 127 16.50 33.21 -4.07
N LEU A 128 16.40 32.41 -5.13
CA LEU A 128 17.52 31.64 -5.68
C LEU A 128 17.66 31.89 -7.18
N PRO A 129 18.90 31.90 -7.72
CA PRO A 129 19.16 32.13 -9.13
C PRO A 129 18.39 31.18 -10.06
N ALA A 130 17.86 31.70 -11.15
CA ALA A 130 17.07 30.95 -12.12
C ALA A 130 17.81 29.73 -12.72
N SER A 131 19.14 29.81 -12.81
CA SER A 131 19.99 28.70 -13.29
C SER A 131 19.86 27.41 -12.49
N ILE A 132 19.51 27.51 -11.21
CA ILE A 132 19.34 26.35 -10.31
C ILE A 132 18.02 25.62 -10.60
N PHE A 133 16.98 26.37 -11.03
CA PHE A 133 15.65 25.81 -11.28
C PHE A 133 15.40 25.38 -12.73
N ASN A 134 16.35 25.61 -13.64
CA ASN A 134 16.16 25.32 -15.08
C ASN A 134 15.86 23.84 -15.37
N LEU A 135 16.29 22.91 -14.51
CA LEU A 135 15.97 21.48 -14.63
C LEU A 135 14.53 21.14 -14.21
N TYR A 136 13.94 21.94 -13.34
CA TYR A 136 12.55 21.72 -12.89
C TYR A 136 11.51 22.34 -13.81
N PHE A 137 11.95 23.12 -14.82
CA PHE A 137 11.08 23.61 -15.87
C PHE A 137 10.92 22.56 -16.97
N LEU A 138 10.01 21.64 -16.74
CA LEU A 138 9.61 20.61 -17.70
C LEU A 138 9.22 21.16 -19.07
N ALA A 139 8.85 22.44 -19.12
CA ALA A 139 8.51 23.16 -20.34
C ALA A 139 9.74 23.64 -21.15
N GLN A 140 10.95 23.60 -20.57
CA GLN A 140 12.17 24.04 -21.23
C GLN A 140 12.97 22.90 -21.87
N THR A 141 12.36 21.75 -22.13
CA THR A 141 13.06 20.70 -22.86
C THR A 141 13.46 21.24 -24.23
N LYS A 142 14.76 21.46 -24.41
CA LYS A 142 15.40 22.01 -25.64
C LYS A 142 15.28 21.06 -26.86
N SER A 143 14.48 20.03 -26.78
CA SER A 143 14.29 19.08 -27.86
C SER A 143 13.40 19.71 -28.93
N ALA A 144 13.95 19.89 -30.12
CA ALA A 144 13.23 20.40 -31.30
C ALA A 144 12.01 19.55 -31.70
N ILE A 145 11.90 18.36 -31.15
CA ILE A 145 10.83 17.38 -31.45
C ILE A 145 9.65 17.51 -30.45
N SER A 146 9.85 18.17 -29.31
CA SER A 146 8.81 18.32 -28.29
C SER A 146 7.80 19.42 -28.67
N PRO A 147 6.48 19.18 -28.61
CA PRO A 147 5.47 20.23 -28.77
C PRO A 147 5.42 21.17 -27.56
N LEU A 148 6.05 20.83 -26.43
CA LEU A 148 6.01 21.58 -25.18
C LEU A 148 6.46 23.06 -25.31
N PRO A 149 7.53 23.42 -26.03
CA PRO A 149 7.89 24.82 -26.23
C PRO A 149 6.81 25.64 -26.95
N ARG A 150 6.10 25.04 -27.92
CA ARG A 150 5.00 25.70 -28.62
C ARG A 150 3.80 25.91 -27.70
N PHE A 151 3.44 24.90 -26.90
CA PHE A 151 2.40 25.03 -25.87
C PHE A 151 2.81 26.03 -24.78
N ALA A 152 4.09 26.06 -24.38
CA ALA A 152 4.59 27.03 -23.43
C ALA A 152 4.48 28.48 -23.96
N ALA A 153 4.66 28.66 -25.24
CA ALA A 153 4.46 29.95 -25.88
C ALA A 153 3.00 30.43 -25.86
N ILE A 154 2.04 29.50 -25.88
CA ILE A 154 0.61 29.80 -25.84
C ILE A 154 0.08 29.96 -24.40
N LEU A 155 0.45 29.02 -23.51
CA LEU A 155 -0.16 28.86 -22.19
C LEU A 155 0.67 29.48 -21.06
N GLY A 156 1.95 29.75 -21.32
CA GLY A 156 2.92 30.04 -20.27
C GLY A 156 3.44 28.80 -19.54
N THR A 157 4.67 28.89 -19.08
CA THR A 157 5.37 27.77 -18.41
C THR A 157 4.69 27.34 -17.11
N GLY A 158 4.00 28.27 -16.42
CA GLY A 158 3.28 27.96 -15.17
C GLY A 158 2.08 27.06 -15.40
N ALA A 159 1.27 27.35 -16.41
CA ALA A 159 0.10 26.53 -16.74
C ALA A 159 0.50 25.13 -17.19
N ILE A 160 1.57 24.99 -17.99
CA ILE A 160 2.06 23.69 -18.41
C ILE A 160 2.57 22.89 -17.21
N SER A 161 3.35 23.51 -16.31
CA SER A 161 3.80 22.86 -15.09
C SER A 161 2.61 22.38 -14.25
N PHE A 162 1.58 23.23 -14.11
CA PHE A 162 0.35 22.87 -13.40
C PHE A 162 -0.32 21.65 -14.04
N LEU A 163 -0.51 21.64 -15.35
CA LEU A 163 -1.14 20.52 -16.05
C LEU A 163 -0.36 19.21 -15.93
N ILE A 164 0.98 19.27 -16.04
CA ILE A 164 1.84 18.10 -15.91
C ILE A 164 1.75 17.51 -14.50
N TYR A 165 1.85 18.33 -13.47
CA TYR A 165 1.73 17.86 -12.08
C TYR A 165 0.31 17.36 -11.78
N TRP A 166 -0.72 17.99 -12.37
CA TRP A 166 -2.09 17.53 -12.18
C TRP A 166 -2.36 16.21 -12.91
N PHE A 167 -1.86 16.03 -14.12
CA PHE A 167 -1.88 14.76 -14.82
C PHE A 167 -1.26 13.66 -13.96
N ALA A 168 -0.09 13.89 -13.37
CA ALA A 168 0.57 12.96 -12.48
C ALA A 168 -0.29 12.59 -11.26
N ALA A 169 -0.90 13.58 -10.62
CA ALA A 169 -1.77 13.36 -9.47
C ALA A 169 -3.05 12.61 -9.84
N VAL A 170 -3.66 12.90 -11.00
CA VAL A 170 -4.86 12.21 -11.49
C VAL A 170 -4.55 10.76 -11.84
N ILE A 171 -3.44 10.48 -12.54
CA ILE A 171 -3.00 9.12 -12.83
C ILE A 171 -2.76 8.34 -11.54
N ASN A 172 -2.05 8.93 -10.57
CA ASN A 172 -1.82 8.29 -9.28
C ASN A 172 -3.13 8.07 -8.49
N TRP A 173 -4.07 9.00 -8.57
CA TRP A 173 -5.40 8.84 -7.97
C TRP A 173 -6.19 7.71 -8.64
N MET A 174 -6.21 7.65 -10.00
CA MET A 174 -6.86 6.55 -10.73
C MET A 174 -6.22 5.20 -10.41
N TRP A 175 -4.89 5.15 -10.32
CA TRP A 175 -4.15 3.97 -9.87
C TRP A 175 -4.61 3.51 -8.49
N ASN A 176 -4.69 4.43 -7.55
CA ASN A 176 -5.18 4.16 -6.20
C ASN A 176 -6.67 3.78 -6.15
N GLN A 177 -7.47 4.11 -7.16
CA GLN A 177 -8.87 3.66 -7.33
C GLN A 177 -8.99 2.39 -8.19
N GLU A 178 -7.88 1.69 -8.42
CA GLU A 178 -7.80 0.43 -9.18
C GLU A 178 -8.38 0.55 -10.61
N PHE A 179 -8.26 1.71 -11.21
CA PHE A 179 -8.79 2.02 -12.55
C PHE A 179 -10.27 1.62 -12.76
N ARG A 180 -11.10 1.72 -11.72
CA ARG A 180 -12.54 1.45 -11.89
C ARG A 180 -13.14 2.36 -12.95
N ALA A 181 -13.87 1.79 -13.92
CA ALA A 181 -14.37 2.49 -15.10
C ALA A 181 -15.07 3.82 -14.79
N LYS A 182 -15.96 3.85 -13.79
CA LYS A 182 -16.65 5.08 -13.34
C LYS A 182 -15.67 6.15 -12.82
N LYS A 183 -14.61 5.73 -12.10
CA LYS A 183 -13.61 6.67 -11.56
C LYS A 183 -12.66 7.15 -12.65
N ILE A 184 -12.28 6.28 -13.60
CA ILE A 184 -11.51 6.67 -14.79
C ILE A 184 -12.29 7.70 -15.60
N ALA A 185 -13.55 7.43 -15.91
CA ALA A 185 -14.39 8.37 -16.67
C ALA A 185 -14.46 9.73 -15.97
N THR A 186 -14.72 9.75 -14.65
CA THR A 186 -14.76 11.00 -13.87
C THR A 186 -13.43 11.75 -13.93
N GLY A 187 -12.31 11.07 -13.63
CA GLY A 187 -10.98 11.68 -13.63
C GLY A 187 -10.57 12.21 -15.00
N ALA A 188 -10.74 11.38 -16.04
CA ALA A 188 -10.42 11.76 -17.42
C ALA A 188 -11.31 12.91 -17.94
N SER A 189 -12.62 12.87 -17.65
CA SER A 189 -13.55 13.94 -18.08
C SER A 189 -13.22 15.28 -17.42
N ILE A 190 -12.96 15.30 -16.11
CA ILE A 190 -12.64 16.55 -15.41
C ILE A 190 -11.28 17.08 -15.87
N PHE A 191 -10.27 16.19 -15.96
CA PHE A 191 -8.94 16.60 -16.45
C PHE A 191 -9.02 17.11 -17.90
N GLY A 192 -9.71 16.37 -18.77
CA GLY A 192 -9.90 16.77 -20.17
C GLY A 192 -10.64 18.09 -20.32
N ALA A 193 -11.72 18.31 -19.55
CA ALA A 193 -12.46 19.58 -19.57
C ALA A 193 -11.58 20.77 -19.18
N VAL A 194 -10.76 20.62 -18.13
CA VAL A 194 -9.83 21.68 -17.71
C VAL A 194 -8.73 21.90 -18.75
N CYS A 195 -8.20 20.84 -19.37
CA CYS A 195 -7.25 20.99 -20.48
C CYS A 195 -7.86 21.80 -21.63
N VAL A 196 -9.10 21.51 -22.02
CA VAL A 196 -9.82 22.26 -23.06
C VAL A 196 -10.01 23.71 -22.67
N LEU A 197 -10.39 23.99 -21.42
CA LEU A 197 -10.55 25.36 -20.92
C LEU A 197 -9.23 26.15 -20.93
N VAL A 198 -8.14 25.53 -20.47
CA VAL A 198 -6.81 26.13 -20.41
C VAL A 198 -6.26 26.38 -21.81
N LEU A 199 -6.42 25.41 -22.73
CA LEU A 199 -6.04 25.57 -24.14
C LEU A 199 -6.88 26.64 -24.84
N GLY A 200 -8.20 26.59 -24.64
CA GLY A 200 -9.13 27.56 -25.20
C GLY A 200 -8.84 29.01 -24.74
N TYR A 201 -8.57 29.15 -23.43
CA TYR A 201 -8.14 30.44 -22.88
C TYR A 201 -6.80 30.91 -23.49
N GLY A 202 -5.81 30.02 -23.61
CA GLY A 202 -4.53 30.37 -24.22
C GLY A 202 -4.66 30.82 -25.67
N LEU A 203 -5.47 30.12 -26.47
CA LEU A 203 -5.77 30.48 -27.85
C LEU A 203 -6.55 31.81 -27.93
N PHE A 204 -7.55 32.01 -27.06
CA PHE A 204 -8.32 33.25 -26.99
C PHE A 204 -7.43 34.48 -26.70
N VAL A 205 -6.54 34.35 -25.69
CA VAL A 205 -5.59 35.44 -25.36
C VAL A 205 -4.62 35.70 -26.50
N GLN A 206 -4.15 34.66 -27.21
CA GLN A 206 -3.28 34.85 -28.37
C GLN A 206 -3.96 35.57 -29.53
N ILE A 207 -5.27 35.37 -29.74
CA ILE A 207 -6.06 36.04 -30.78
C ILE A 207 -6.25 37.50 -30.43
N ILE A 208 -6.56 37.84 -29.18
CA ILE A 208 -6.87 39.21 -28.74
C ILE A 208 -5.60 40.03 -28.49
N HIS A 209 -4.53 39.40 -27.97
CA HIS A 209 -3.28 40.07 -27.61
C HIS A 209 -2.06 39.34 -28.21
N PRO A 210 -1.84 39.48 -29.55
CA PRO A 210 -0.77 38.74 -30.23
C PRO A 210 0.66 39.09 -29.76
N VAL A 211 0.83 40.27 -29.13
CA VAL A 211 2.17 40.77 -28.74
C VAL A 211 2.53 40.48 -27.27
N ALA A 212 1.55 40.19 -26.39
CA ALA A 212 1.80 39.95 -24.97
C ALA A 212 0.92 38.80 -24.41
N PRO A 213 1.01 37.59 -24.97
CA PRO A 213 -0.02 36.57 -24.74
C PRO A 213 -0.02 35.92 -23.36
N HIS A 214 0.97 36.16 -22.47
CA HIS A 214 1.17 35.22 -21.36
C HIS A 214 1.33 35.84 -19.97
N VAL A 215 1.05 37.10 -19.79
CA VAL A 215 1.37 37.85 -18.56
C VAL A 215 0.74 37.22 -17.30
N LEU A 216 -0.49 36.72 -17.37
CA LEU A 216 -1.18 36.17 -16.19
C LEU A 216 -0.64 34.79 -15.77
N LEU A 217 -0.48 33.86 -16.72
CA LEU A 217 -0.09 32.48 -16.43
C LEU A 217 1.43 32.26 -16.24
N THR A 218 2.22 33.24 -16.67
CA THR A 218 3.68 33.28 -16.42
C THR A 218 4.04 34.18 -15.24
N SER A 219 3.11 35.00 -14.77
CA SER A 219 3.36 36.02 -13.76
C SER A 219 3.58 35.41 -12.37
N PRO A 220 4.33 36.09 -11.47
CA PRO A 220 4.38 35.74 -10.06
C PRO A 220 3.00 35.64 -9.42
N ALA A 221 2.01 36.39 -9.90
CA ALA A 221 0.63 36.35 -9.41
C ALA A 221 0.01 34.94 -9.55
N PHE A 222 0.25 34.22 -10.66
CA PHE A 222 -0.23 32.85 -10.81
C PHE A 222 0.41 31.90 -9.81
N ALA A 223 1.70 32.07 -9.53
CA ALA A 223 2.39 31.28 -8.49
C ALA A 223 1.82 31.55 -7.09
N TRP A 224 1.48 32.80 -6.77
CA TRP A 224 0.81 33.16 -5.52
C TRP A 224 -0.60 32.59 -5.42
N ILE A 225 -1.39 32.62 -6.50
CA ILE A 225 -2.71 31.98 -6.56
C ILE A 225 -2.58 30.47 -6.26
N CYS A 226 -1.63 29.80 -6.90
CA CYS A 226 -1.36 28.38 -6.65
C CYS A 226 -0.90 28.13 -5.21
N PHE A 227 -0.06 29.00 -4.64
CA PHE A 227 0.41 28.90 -3.27
C PHE A 227 -0.74 29.01 -2.26
N VAL A 228 -1.57 30.04 -2.40
CA VAL A 228 -2.75 30.24 -1.54
C VAL A 228 -3.73 29.07 -1.68
N GLY A 229 -3.99 28.62 -2.90
CA GLY A 229 -4.82 27.43 -3.17
C GLY A 229 -4.26 26.16 -2.50
N GLY A 230 -2.94 25.98 -2.57
CA GLY A 230 -2.24 24.87 -1.90
C GLY A 230 -2.37 24.94 -0.38
N LEU A 231 -2.23 26.13 0.21
CA LEU A 231 -2.43 26.35 1.65
C LEU A 231 -3.87 26.04 2.07
N ILE A 232 -4.87 26.57 1.33
CA ILE A 232 -6.29 26.32 1.62
C ILE A 232 -6.58 24.81 1.56
N LEU A 233 -6.15 24.13 0.52
CA LEU A 233 -6.39 22.69 0.34
C LEU A 233 -5.69 21.86 1.43
N SER A 234 -4.47 22.22 1.78
CA SER A 234 -3.73 21.57 2.85
C SER A 234 -4.41 21.81 4.20
N ALA A 235 -4.74 23.06 4.54
CA ALA A 235 -5.47 23.41 5.77
C ALA A 235 -6.81 22.67 5.84
N TRP A 236 -7.59 22.63 4.74
CA TRP A 236 -8.84 21.88 4.67
C TRP A 236 -8.65 20.39 4.96
N SER A 237 -7.55 19.79 4.52
CA SER A 237 -7.21 18.39 4.81
C SER A 237 -6.89 18.14 6.28
N PHE A 238 -6.46 19.18 7.02
CA PHE A 238 -6.16 19.10 8.45
C PHE A 238 -7.36 19.42 9.35
N ILE A 239 -8.20 20.42 8.96
CA ILE A 239 -9.33 20.93 9.79
C ILE A 239 -10.46 19.90 9.89
N ARG A 240 -10.69 19.12 8.88
CA ARG A 240 -11.60 17.97 8.94
C ARG A 240 -10.78 16.71 8.74
N PRO A 241 -10.16 16.14 9.77
CA PRO A 241 -9.67 14.78 9.65
C PRO A 241 -10.87 13.96 9.17
N GLY A 242 -10.69 13.28 8.03
CA GLY A 242 -11.66 12.26 7.63
C GLY A 242 -11.93 11.46 8.89
N THR A 243 -13.20 11.32 9.27
CA THR A 243 -13.59 10.61 10.47
C THR A 243 -12.64 9.43 10.61
N ARG A 244 -11.74 9.46 11.61
CA ARG A 244 -11.11 8.24 12.06
C ARG A 244 -12.31 7.41 12.48
N ARG A 245 -12.82 6.55 11.60
CA ARG A 245 -13.65 5.47 12.05
C ARG A 245 -12.84 4.80 13.13
N GLU A 246 -13.38 4.77 14.31
CA GLU A 246 -12.78 3.98 15.37
C GLU A 246 -12.53 2.62 14.76
N VAL A 247 -11.32 2.14 14.83
CA VAL A 247 -10.86 0.93 14.15
C VAL A 247 -11.59 -0.30 14.69
N TRP A 248 -12.39 -0.13 15.71
CA TRP A 248 -13.24 -1.12 16.36
C TRP A 248 -14.71 -0.76 16.14
N ALA A 249 -15.32 -1.29 15.08
CA ALA A 249 -16.74 -1.04 14.77
C ALA A 249 -17.67 -1.48 15.91
N ASN A 250 -17.27 -2.49 16.69
CA ASN A 250 -17.96 -2.94 17.90
C ASN A 250 -16.94 -3.43 18.94
N LYS A 251 -16.23 -2.50 19.58
CA LYS A 251 -15.13 -2.76 20.51
C LYS A 251 -15.48 -3.78 21.60
N THR A 252 -16.64 -3.64 22.22
CA THR A 252 -17.05 -4.53 23.31
C THR A 252 -17.24 -5.97 22.84
N ALA A 253 -17.94 -6.18 21.72
CA ALA A 253 -18.16 -7.52 21.17
C ALA A 253 -16.87 -8.16 20.67
N THR A 254 -15.95 -7.38 20.11
CA THR A 254 -14.64 -7.88 19.66
C THR A 254 -13.77 -8.27 20.85
N VAL A 255 -13.70 -7.43 21.90
CA VAL A 255 -12.89 -7.74 23.11
C VAL A 255 -13.39 -9.01 23.81
N ALA A 256 -14.67 -9.29 23.80
CA ALA A 256 -15.23 -10.52 24.38
C ALA A 256 -14.67 -11.81 23.72
N LEU A 257 -14.28 -11.74 22.46
CA LEU A 257 -13.66 -12.85 21.72
C LEU A 257 -12.17 -12.99 22.00
N LEU A 258 -11.50 -11.95 22.52
CA LEU A 258 -10.06 -11.93 22.65
C LEU A 258 -9.57 -12.72 23.87
N ARG A 259 -8.44 -13.39 23.68
CA ARG A 259 -7.73 -14.12 24.72
C ARG A 259 -6.24 -13.84 24.62
N SER A 260 -5.53 -13.91 25.74
CA SER A 260 -4.07 -13.94 25.72
C SER A 260 -3.60 -15.15 24.91
N PRO A 261 -2.74 -14.99 23.91
CA PRO A 261 -2.19 -16.11 23.14
C PRO A 261 -1.20 -16.96 23.97
N TYR A 262 -0.82 -16.49 25.17
CA TYR A 262 0.15 -17.18 26.02
C TYR A 262 -0.50 -17.92 27.19
N THR A 263 -1.51 -17.32 27.84
CA THR A 263 -2.20 -17.88 29.01
C THR A 263 -3.61 -18.37 28.72
N GLY A 264 -4.23 -17.91 27.63
CA GLY A 264 -5.64 -18.16 27.31
C GLY A 264 -6.64 -17.32 28.10
N ASP A 265 -6.16 -16.42 28.97
CA ASP A 265 -6.99 -15.56 29.80
C ASP A 265 -7.82 -14.57 28.96
N SER A 266 -8.99 -14.21 29.47
CA SER A 266 -9.80 -13.13 28.92
C SER A 266 -9.08 -11.79 29.04
N LEU A 267 -9.32 -10.91 28.08
CA LEU A 267 -8.69 -9.59 28.01
C LEU A 267 -9.72 -8.49 28.29
N HIS A 268 -9.27 -7.41 28.92
CA HIS A 268 -10.04 -6.20 29.10
C HIS A 268 -9.24 -4.97 28.66
N VAL A 269 -9.95 -3.91 28.26
CA VAL A 269 -9.33 -2.67 27.77
C VAL A 269 -8.95 -1.78 28.97
N VAL A 270 -7.72 -1.32 28.97
CA VAL A 270 -7.23 -0.29 29.89
C VAL A 270 -6.78 0.91 29.08
N SER A 271 -7.16 2.11 29.52
CA SER A 271 -6.74 3.36 28.89
C SER A 271 -5.96 4.19 29.90
N GLU A 272 -4.68 4.43 29.61
CA GLU A 272 -3.77 5.23 30.46
C GLU A 272 -3.05 6.26 29.57
N ASP A 273 -3.04 7.51 30.00
CA ASP A 273 -2.39 8.63 29.29
C ASP A 273 -2.77 8.75 27.80
N GLY A 274 -4.02 8.41 27.46
CA GLY A 274 -4.51 8.41 26.08
C GLY A 274 -4.02 7.24 25.23
N HIS A 275 -3.36 6.24 25.84
CA HIS A 275 -2.94 5.01 25.19
C HIS A 275 -3.80 3.84 25.66
N GLU A 276 -4.30 3.06 24.70
CA GLU A 276 -5.09 1.85 25.00
C GLU A 276 -4.20 0.61 25.01
N ALA A 277 -4.49 -0.30 25.92
CA ALA A 277 -3.92 -1.64 25.97
C ALA A 277 -5.00 -2.66 26.35
N LEU A 278 -4.81 -3.89 25.91
CA LEU A 278 -5.54 -5.06 26.40
C LEU A 278 -4.72 -5.70 27.52
N VAL A 279 -5.35 -6.03 28.62
CA VAL A 279 -4.69 -6.60 29.81
C VAL A 279 -5.36 -7.90 30.19
N SER A 280 -4.58 -8.95 30.45
CA SER A 280 -5.05 -10.24 30.97
C SER A 280 -5.17 -10.22 32.49
N GLN A 281 -5.84 -11.24 33.08
CA GLN A 281 -5.89 -11.41 34.54
C GLN A 281 -4.50 -11.68 35.14
N ALA A 282 -3.61 -12.32 34.36
CA ALA A 282 -2.22 -12.57 34.76
C ALA A 282 -1.32 -11.31 34.65
N GLY A 283 -1.86 -10.15 34.25
CA GLY A 283 -1.12 -8.90 34.11
C GLY A 283 -0.35 -8.73 32.81
N GLU A 284 -0.54 -9.62 31.84
CA GLU A 284 0.03 -9.44 30.50
C GLU A 284 -0.59 -8.22 29.82
N ARG A 285 0.22 -7.46 29.10
CA ARG A 285 -0.21 -6.21 28.49
C ARG A 285 0.09 -6.17 26.99
N PHE A 286 -0.95 -6.03 26.18
CA PHE A 286 -0.92 -5.96 24.74
C PHE A 286 -1.31 -4.54 24.28
N PRO A 287 -0.36 -3.72 23.79
CA PRO A 287 -0.65 -2.34 23.43
C PRO A 287 -1.52 -2.28 22.17
N VAL A 288 -2.38 -1.26 22.07
CA VAL A 288 -3.12 -0.93 20.86
C VAL A 288 -2.38 0.19 20.11
N ARG A 289 -1.89 -0.09 18.90
CA ARG A 289 -1.16 0.88 18.08
C ARG A 289 -1.92 1.19 16.80
N ASN A 290 -2.25 2.46 16.59
CA ASN A 290 -3.08 2.89 15.45
C ASN A 290 -4.41 2.12 15.34
N GLY A 291 -5.01 1.76 16.49
CA GLY A 291 -6.22 0.99 16.60
C GLY A 291 -6.06 -0.52 16.31
N ILE A 292 -4.84 -1.03 16.22
CA ILE A 292 -4.53 -2.46 16.05
C ILE A 292 -3.93 -2.99 17.33
N PRO A 293 -4.56 -3.98 18.00
CA PRO A 293 -3.95 -4.71 19.11
C PRO A 293 -2.70 -5.45 18.65
N VAL A 294 -1.66 -5.40 19.47
CA VAL A 294 -0.36 -5.98 19.19
C VAL A 294 -0.14 -7.17 20.12
N PHE A 295 -0.38 -8.38 19.63
CA PHE A 295 -0.13 -9.65 20.33
C PHE A 295 1.25 -10.24 20.02
N LEU A 296 1.99 -9.58 19.14
CA LEU A 296 3.28 -10.01 18.66
C LEU A 296 4.42 -9.23 19.31
N ASP A 297 5.41 -9.94 19.82
CA ASP A 297 6.71 -9.41 20.14
C ASP A 297 7.69 -9.75 19.00
N PRO A 298 8.06 -8.79 18.15
CA PRO A 298 8.95 -9.06 17.02
C PRO A 298 10.32 -9.61 17.41
N GLU A 299 10.77 -9.36 18.65
CA GLU A 299 12.05 -9.86 19.15
C GLU A 299 11.99 -11.35 19.46
N LYS A 300 10.81 -11.88 19.80
CA LYS A 300 10.57 -13.31 20.05
C LYS A 300 10.33 -14.12 18.78
N LEU A 301 10.16 -13.48 17.63
CA LEU A 301 10.05 -14.20 16.37
C LEU A 301 11.33 -14.95 16.03
N THR A 302 11.20 -16.20 15.65
CA THR A 302 12.30 -17.09 15.25
C THR A 302 12.04 -17.70 13.87
N GLY A 303 13.03 -18.41 13.33
CA GLY A 303 12.89 -19.25 12.14
C GLY A 303 12.30 -18.54 10.91
N SER A 304 11.40 -19.23 10.24
CA SER A 304 10.69 -18.76 9.05
C SER A 304 9.82 -17.55 9.36
N ASN A 305 9.11 -17.51 10.48
CA ASN A 305 8.26 -16.39 10.87
C ASN A 305 9.06 -15.08 10.94
N ARG A 306 10.26 -15.09 11.55
CA ARG A 306 11.17 -13.92 11.55
C ARG A 306 11.63 -13.54 10.14
N LYS A 307 11.98 -14.54 9.32
CA LYS A 307 12.48 -14.34 7.96
C LYS A 307 11.43 -13.66 7.09
N TYR A 308 10.21 -14.18 7.09
CA TYR A 308 9.12 -13.65 6.24
C TYR A 308 8.51 -12.37 6.80
N ASN A 309 8.42 -12.20 8.12
CA ASN A 309 8.05 -10.90 8.70
C ASN A 309 8.97 -9.79 8.18
N ARG A 310 10.30 -10.00 8.20
CA ARG A 310 11.26 -9.01 7.65
C ARG A 310 11.06 -8.74 6.17
N LEU A 311 10.73 -9.76 5.37
CA LEU A 311 10.43 -9.59 3.96
C LEU A 311 9.20 -8.69 3.78
N TYR A 312 8.09 -9.02 4.40
CA TYR A 312 6.82 -8.29 4.25
C TYR A 312 6.88 -6.89 4.86
N GLU A 313 7.58 -6.67 5.97
CA GLU A 313 7.89 -5.33 6.48
C GLU A 313 8.67 -4.47 5.47
N SER A 314 9.46 -5.08 4.60
CA SER A 314 10.26 -4.35 3.61
C SER A 314 9.56 -4.07 2.30
N ILE A 315 8.69 -5.00 1.84
CA ILE A 315 8.00 -4.88 0.55
C ILE A 315 6.55 -4.42 0.68
N GLY A 316 6.01 -4.37 1.90
CA GLY A 316 4.59 -4.08 2.15
C GLY A 316 4.11 -2.84 1.43
N GLY A 317 4.88 -1.75 1.46
CA GLY A 317 4.52 -0.50 0.79
C GLY A 317 4.32 -0.60 -0.73
N PHE A 318 4.86 -1.65 -1.36
CA PHE A 318 4.76 -1.88 -2.82
C PHE A 318 4.01 -3.17 -3.17
N TYR A 319 3.58 -3.93 -2.17
CA TYR A 319 3.08 -5.29 -2.38
C TYR A 319 1.92 -5.36 -3.38
N ASP A 320 0.88 -4.56 -3.17
CA ASP A 320 -0.28 -4.51 -4.06
C ASP A 320 0.08 -4.01 -5.46
N ASP A 321 1.01 -3.06 -5.56
CA ASP A 321 1.47 -2.51 -6.83
C ASP A 321 2.27 -3.54 -7.62
N ILE A 322 3.17 -4.27 -6.95
CA ILE A 322 3.94 -5.36 -7.55
C ILE A 322 2.98 -6.45 -8.06
N GLN A 323 1.99 -6.84 -7.27
CA GLN A 323 0.99 -7.83 -7.67
C GLN A 323 0.18 -7.38 -8.89
N ARG A 324 -0.32 -6.14 -8.90
CA ARG A 324 -1.06 -5.57 -10.04
C ARG A 324 -0.24 -5.57 -11.33
N VAL A 325 1.01 -5.09 -11.24
CA VAL A 325 1.93 -5.07 -12.37
C VAL A 325 2.24 -6.49 -12.85
N ALA A 326 2.53 -7.42 -11.94
CA ALA A 326 2.81 -8.82 -12.29
C ALA A 326 1.61 -9.51 -12.94
N CYS A 327 0.39 -9.25 -12.48
CA CYS A 327 -0.85 -9.74 -13.09
C CYS A 327 -1.04 -9.18 -14.51
N ALA A 328 -0.84 -7.86 -14.67
CA ALA A 328 -0.97 -7.19 -15.98
C ALA A 328 0.02 -7.74 -17.02
N PHE A 329 1.30 -7.94 -16.66
CA PHE A 329 2.31 -8.53 -17.54
C PHE A 329 2.02 -9.99 -17.94
N ARG A 330 1.28 -10.72 -17.11
CA ARG A 330 0.92 -12.12 -17.36
C ARG A 330 -0.47 -12.29 -18.00
N GLY A 331 -1.18 -11.20 -18.25
CA GLY A 331 -2.57 -11.24 -18.73
C GLY A 331 -3.54 -11.88 -17.72
N ILE A 332 -3.20 -11.87 -16.41
CA ILE A 332 -4.03 -12.46 -15.37
C ILE A 332 -5.02 -11.40 -14.87
N ASN A 333 -6.31 -11.74 -14.87
CA ASN A 333 -7.32 -10.93 -14.19
C ASN A 333 -7.23 -11.16 -12.66
N PRO A 334 -6.85 -10.14 -11.87
CA PRO A 334 -6.73 -10.29 -10.41
C PRO A 334 -8.04 -10.71 -9.73
N ASP A 335 -9.18 -10.24 -10.23
CA ASP A 335 -10.48 -10.54 -9.65
C ASP A 335 -10.82 -12.03 -9.82
N GLN A 336 -10.62 -12.58 -11.02
CA GLN A 336 -10.81 -14.01 -11.28
C GLN A 336 -9.86 -14.88 -10.47
N TYR A 337 -8.64 -14.38 -10.24
CA TYR A 337 -7.65 -15.04 -9.41
C TYR A 337 -8.16 -15.25 -7.97
N LEU A 338 -8.64 -14.18 -7.34
CA LEU A 338 -9.12 -14.21 -5.95
C LEU A 338 -10.41 -15.03 -5.84
N LEU A 339 -11.36 -14.83 -6.76
CA LEU A 339 -12.62 -15.56 -6.77
C LEU A 339 -12.45 -17.07 -6.98
N SER A 340 -11.35 -17.53 -7.60
CA SER A 340 -11.12 -18.95 -7.86
C SER A 340 -11.04 -19.80 -6.59
N TYR A 341 -10.59 -19.26 -5.47
CA TYR A 341 -10.56 -19.95 -4.17
C TYR A 341 -11.58 -19.41 -3.17
N LEU A 342 -11.97 -18.13 -3.25
CA LEU A 342 -12.99 -17.58 -2.35
C LEU A 342 -14.37 -18.23 -2.56
N ARG A 343 -14.63 -18.80 -3.72
CA ARG A 343 -15.86 -19.54 -4.01
C ARG A 343 -16.13 -20.74 -3.09
N PHE A 344 -15.10 -21.23 -2.41
CA PHE A 344 -15.22 -22.33 -1.44
C PHE A 344 -15.68 -21.88 -0.05
N LEU A 345 -15.70 -20.56 0.20
CA LEU A 345 -16.19 -20.00 1.45
C LEU A 345 -17.72 -19.93 1.43
N GLU A 346 -18.33 -20.38 2.52
CA GLU A 346 -19.77 -20.31 2.75
C GLU A 346 -20.03 -19.21 3.77
N ILE A 347 -20.13 -17.95 3.30
CA ILE A 347 -20.30 -16.78 4.16
C ILE A 347 -21.69 -16.22 4.01
N ASN A 348 -22.41 -16.06 5.13
CA ASN A 348 -23.71 -15.43 5.22
C ASN A 348 -23.62 -14.03 5.85
N PRO A 349 -24.59 -13.15 5.59
CA PRO A 349 -24.69 -11.89 6.32
C PRO A 349 -24.79 -12.13 7.84
N GLY A 350 -23.98 -11.41 8.61
CA GLY A 350 -23.90 -11.57 10.07
C GLY A 350 -22.81 -12.52 10.56
N ASP A 351 -22.25 -13.37 9.69
CA ASP A 351 -21.17 -14.28 10.06
C ASP A 351 -19.92 -13.52 10.53
N SER A 352 -19.24 -14.07 11.53
CA SER A 352 -17.91 -13.65 11.95
C SER A 352 -16.87 -14.43 11.16
N VAL A 353 -16.08 -13.73 10.35
CA VAL A 353 -15.12 -14.32 9.40
C VAL A 353 -13.69 -13.92 9.78
N LEU A 354 -12.83 -14.89 10.01
CA LEU A 354 -11.41 -14.68 10.32
C LEU A 354 -10.51 -15.08 9.15
N GLU A 355 -9.65 -14.15 8.73
CA GLU A 355 -8.49 -14.43 7.88
C GLU A 355 -7.20 -14.39 8.69
N THR A 356 -6.43 -15.51 8.72
CA THR A 356 -5.27 -15.68 9.60
C THR A 356 -3.95 -15.18 9.02
N SER A 357 -3.92 -14.68 7.81
CA SER A 357 -2.81 -13.95 7.17
C SER A 357 -3.41 -12.95 6.19
N VAL A 358 -4.04 -11.92 6.74
CA VAL A 358 -4.87 -11.00 5.96
C VAL A 358 -4.07 -10.15 4.97
N GLY A 359 -2.77 -9.99 5.18
CA GLY A 359 -1.91 -9.19 4.34
C GLY A 359 -2.45 -7.76 4.17
N THR A 360 -2.68 -7.36 2.93
CA THR A 360 -3.25 -6.06 2.58
C THR A 360 -4.79 -6.07 2.50
N GLY A 361 -5.43 -7.19 2.84
CA GLY A 361 -6.89 -7.34 2.89
C GLY A 361 -7.58 -7.50 1.54
N LEU A 362 -6.85 -7.86 0.47
CA LEU A 362 -7.39 -7.95 -0.89
C LEU A 362 -8.62 -8.89 -1.00
N ASN A 363 -8.65 -9.96 -0.22
CA ASN A 363 -9.75 -10.91 -0.20
C ASN A 363 -11.06 -10.25 0.27
N TYR A 364 -11.00 -9.34 1.22
CA TYR A 364 -12.19 -8.69 1.81
C TYR A 364 -13.03 -7.93 0.81
N LYS A 365 -12.39 -7.40 -0.25
CA LYS A 365 -13.08 -6.70 -1.34
C LYS A 365 -14.18 -7.55 -2.00
N TYR A 366 -14.05 -8.88 -1.96
CA TYR A 366 -14.93 -9.85 -2.63
C TYR A 366 -15.83 -10.61 -1.67
N LEU A 367 -15.69 -10.41 -0.35
CA LEU A 367 -16.56 -11.04 0.63
C LEU A 367 -17.91 -10.34 0.71
N PRO A 368 -18.98 -11.07 1.11
CA PRO A 368 -20.32 -10.50 1.25
C PRO A 368 -20.36 -9.30 2.21
N ARG A 369 -21.07 -8.26 1.82
CA ARG A 369 -21.35 -7.13 2.70
C ARG A 369 -22.27 -7.60 3.83
N GLY A 370 -21.99 -7.19 5.07
CA GLY A 370 -22.75 -7.60 6.25
C GLY A 370 -22.09 -8.69 7.08
N ALA A 371 -21.05 -9.38 6.59
CA ALA A 371 -20.18 -10.21 7.41
C ALA A 371 -19.31 -9.33 8.33
N ARG A 372 -19.02 -9.81 9.53
CA ARG A 372 -18.06 -9.19 10.46
C ARG A 372 -16.67 -9.74 10.17
N LEU A 373 -15.78 -8.87 9.69
CA LEU A 373 -14.45 -9.28 9.22
C LEU A 373 -13.41 -9.08 10.31
N PHE A 374 -12.58 -10.10 10.50
CA PHE A 374 -11.46 -10.12 11.43
C PHE A 374 -10.20 -10.58 10.68
N GLY A 375 -9.12 -9.81 10.79
CA GLY A 375 -7.87 -10.10 10.10
C GLY A 375 -6.67 -10.08 11.02
N LEU A 376 -5.88 -11.14 10.99
CA LEU A 376 -4.63 -11.21 11.71
C LEU A 376 -3.47 -11.28 10.71
N ASP A 377 -2.39 -10.57 10.98
CA ASP A 377 -1.16 -10.68 10.20
C ASP A 377 0.08 -10.51 11.08
N LEU A 378 1.18 -11.07 10.63
CA LEU A 378 2.49 -11.00 11.30
C LEU A 378 3.19 -9.66 11.02
N SER A 379 2.81 -8.93 9.97
CA SER A 379 3.46 -7.70 9.51
C SER A 379 2.61 -6.46 9.82
N ALA A 380 3.19 -5.52 10.56
CA ALA A 380 2.57 -4.23 10.84
C ALA A 380 2.42 -3.37 9.57
N GLU A 381 3.35 -3.50 8.62
CA GLU A 381 3.29 -2.77 7.34
C GLU A 381 2.13 -3.28 6.47
N MET A 382 1.92 -4.62 6.42
CA MET A 382 0.77 -5.22 5.73
C MET A 382 -0.55 -4.74 6.33
N LEU A 383 -0.70 -4.75 7.65
CA LEU A 383 -1.90 -4.25 8.33
C LEU A 383 -2.15 -2.77 8.11
N THR A 384 -1.08 -1.96 8.01
CA THR A 384 -1.19 -0.53 7.67
C THR A 384 -1.79 -0.35 6.27
N ASN A 385 -1.37 -1.17 5.31
CA ASN A 385 -1.94 -1.17 3.96
C ASN A 385 -3.36 -1.74 3.93
N CYS A 386 -3.64 -2.77 4.71
CA CYS A 386 -4.98 -3.30 4.88
C CYS A 386 -5.94 -2.21 5.36
N GLN A 387 -5.61 -1.46 6.41
CA GLN A 387 -6.41 -0.31 6.85
C GLN A 387 -6.61 0.74 5.76
N ALA A 388 -5.59 1.02 4.95
CA ALA A 388 -5.70 1.96 3.84
C ALA A 388 -6.66 1.44 2.76
N ASN A 389 -6.60 0.16 2.45
CA ASN A 389 -7.45 -0.51 1.49
C ASN A 389 -8.91 -0.58 1.97
N LEU A 390 -9.15 -0.96 3.23
CA LEU A 390 -10.49 -0.97 3.84
C LEU A 390 -11.15 0.40 3.76
N ARG A 391 -10.42 1.47 4.13
CA ARG A 391 -10.94 2.85 3.97
C ARG A 391 -11.30 3.18 2.52
N ARG A 392 -10.48 2.72 1.56
CA ARG A 392 -10.70 2.94 0.12
C ARG A 392 -11.94 2.21 -0.39
N TRP A 393 -12.20 1.02 0.15
CA TRP A 393 -13.34 0.18 -0.25
C TRP A 393 -14.60 0.46 0.57
N GLU A 394 -14.53 1.38 1.54
CA GLU A 394 -15.61 1.68 2.47
C GLU A 394 -16.08 0.41 3.22
N MET A 395 -15.10 -0.35 3.71
CA MET A 395 -15.29 -1.58 4.48
C MET A 395 -14.68 -1.43 5.87
N ASP A 396 -15.23 -2.17 6.82
CA ASP A 396 -14.73 -2.27 8.18
C ASP A 396 -14.23 -3.71 8.45
N ALA A 397 -13.13 -3.82 9.18
CA ALA A 397 -12.63 -5.08 9.73
C ALA A 397 -11.85 -4.79 11.00
N ASP A 398 -11.91 -5.73 11.96
CA ASP A 398 -11.07 -5.71 13.16
C ASP A 398 -9.72 -6.37 12.82
N LEU A 399 -8.62 -5.63 12.96
CA LEU A 399 -7.27 -6.07 12.57
C LEU A 399 -6.39 -6.29 13.80
N PHE A 400 -5.54 -7.32 13.74
CA PHE A 400 -4.68 -7.75 14.83
C PHE A 400 -3.26 -8.04 14.34
N LEU A 401 -2.25 -7.53 15.04
CA LEU A 401 -0.85 -7.90 14.81
C LEU A 401 -0.52 -9.10 15.68
N GLY A 402 -0.34 -10.27 15.06
CA GLY A 402 -0.15 -11.53 15.79
C GLY A 402 0.43 -12.65 14.95
N ASN A 403 0.63 -13.79 15.57
CA ASN A 403 1.10 -15.02 14.93
C ASN A 403 -0.09 -15.98 14.76
N ALA A 404 -0.30 -16.50 13.55
CA ALA A 404 -1.35 -17.48 13.27
C ALA A 404 -1.13 -18.84 13.96
N GLU A 405 0.08 -19.10 14.46
CA GLU A 405 0.40 -20.25 15.28
C GLU A 405 -0.06 -20.09 16.75
N ASP A 406 -0.49 -18.87 17.15
CA ASP A 406 -0.96 -18.53 18.51
C ASP A 406 -2.05 -17.46 18.39
N LEU A 407 -3.26 -17.88 17.97
CA LEU A 407 -4.37 -16.96 17.70
C LEU A 407 -4.93 -16.36 19.01
N PRO A 408 -5.06 -15.04 19.11
CA PRO A 408 -5.54 -14.36 20.32
C PRO A 408 -7.06 -14.36 20.45
N PHE A 409 -7.70 -15.50 20.17
CA PHE A 409 -9.16 -15.61 20.17
C PHE A 409 -9.61 -16.82 21.01
N ALA A 410 -10.81 -16.70 21.56
CA ALA A 410 -11.46 -17.80 22.25
C ALA A 410 -11.79 -18.96 21.29
N ASN A 411 -11.98 -20.15 21.84
CA ASN A 411 -12.51 -21.28 21.09
C ASN A 411 -13.89 -20.93 20.50
N ASP A 412 -14.24 -21.54 19.38
CA ASP A 412 -15.58 -21.49 18.79
C ASP A 412 -16.12 -20.07 18.55
N SER A 413 -15.24 -19.17 18.06
CA SER A 413 -15.52 -17.74 17.90
C SER A 413 -16.03 -17.36 16.51
N PHE A 414 -15.61 -18.09 15.46
CA PHE A 414 -15.83 -17.69 14.07
C PHE A 414 -16.67 -18.69 13.28
N ASP A 415 -17.59 -18.15 12.47
CA ASP A 415 -18.45 -18.93 11.59
C ASP A 415 -17.68 -19.43 10.36
N VAL A 416 -16.68 -18.66 9.90
CA VAL A 416 -15.77 -19.05 8.81
C VAL A 416 -14.36 -18.65 9.19
N VAL A 417 -13.39 -19.57 9.01
CA VAL A 417 -11.95 -19.31 9.18
C VAL A 417 -11.23 -19.66 7.90
N PHE A 418 -10.40 -18.74 7.41
CA PHE A 418 -9.63 -19.04 6.22
C PHE A 418 -8.22 -18.44 6.26
N HIS A 419 -7.34 -19.03 5.44
CA HIS A 419 -5.96 -18.65 5.25
C HIS A 419 -5.64 -18.62 3.76
N VAL A 420 -5.01 -17.54 3.28
CA VAL A 420 -4.57 -17.44 1.89
C VAL A 420 -3.13 -16.93 1.82
N GLY A 421 -2.25 -17.81 1.31
CA GLY A 421 -0.85 -17.50 1.07
C GLY A 421 0.02 -17.50 2.33
N GLY A 422 1.12 -18.22 2.28
CA GLY A 422 2.17 -18.19 3.30
C GLY A 422 2.19 -19.30 4.32
N ILE A 423 1.18 -20.19 4.39
CA ILE A 423 1.18 -21.28 5.38
C ILE A 423 2.40 -22.21 5.24
N ASN A 424 2.89 -22.37 4.02
CA ASN A 424 4.07 -23.18 3.73
C ASN A 424 5.38 -22.61 4.31
N PHE A 425 5.32 -21.40 4.85
CA PHE A 425 6.47 -20.69 5.38
C PHE A 425 6.37 -20.44 6.89
N PHE A 426 5.39 -21.03 7.57
CA PHE A 426 5.25 -20.99 9.01
C PHE A 426 6.30 -21.87 9.69
N ASN A 427 6.62 -21.60 10.96
CA ASN A 427 7.49 -22.47 11.76
C ASN A 427 6.80 -23.80 12.06
N ASP A 428 5.52 -23.75 12.44
CA ASP A 428 4.69 -24.93 12.75
C ASP A 428 3.33 -24.83 12.04
N ARG A 429 3.25 -25.41 10.84
CA ARG A 429 2.02 -25.46 10.05
C ARG A 429 0.90 -26.24 10.75
N ALA A 430 1.26 -27.33 11.43
CA ALA A 430 0.29 -28.17 12.13
C ALA A 430 -0.35 -27.41 13.30
N LYS A 431 0.44 -26.63 14.05
CA LYS A 431 -0.06 -25.76 15.11
C LYS A 431 -1.01 -24.69 14.55
N ALA A 432 -0.64 -24.03 13.46
CA ALA A 432 -1.50 -23.02 12.82
C ALA A 432 -2.86 -23.61 12.39
N ILE A 433 -2.86 -24.81 11.80
CA ILE A 433 -4.09 -25.52 11.43
C ILE A 433 -4.92 -25.86 12.67
N ARG A 434 -4.31 -26.35 13.74
CA ARG A 434 -5.01 -26.60 15.02
C ARG A 434 -5.61 -25.34 15.59
N GLU A 435 -4.93 -24.21 15.51
CA GLU A 435 -5.44 -22.90 15.95
C GLU A 435 -6.64 -22.45 15.11
N MET A 436 -6.59 -22.60 13.78
CA MET A 436 -7.74 -22.31 12.91
C MET A 436 -8.95 -23.17 13.30
N ILE A 437 -8.75 -24.47 13.57
CA ILE A 437 -9.80 -25.38 14.00
C ILE A 437 -10.33 -24.99 15.40
N ARG A 438 -9.45 -24.63 16.33
CA ARG A 438 -9.82 -24.24 17.69
C ARG A 438 -10.76 -23.05 17.70
N VAL A 439 -10.45 -22.01 16.92
CA VAL A 439 -11.23 -20.77 16.91
C VAL A 439 -12.49 -20.84 16.02
N ALA A 440 -12.57 -21.82 15.12
CA ALA A 440 -13.75 -22.08 14.32
C ALA A 440 -14.87 -22.67 15.17
N LYS A 441 -16.12 -22.23 14.98
CA LYS A 441 -17.30 -22.81 15.62
C LYS A 441 -17.54 -24.26 15.14
N PRO A 442 -18.23 -25.11 15.91
CA PRO A 442 -18.71 -26.39 15.41
C PRO A 442 -19.55 -26.22 14.12
N GLY A 443 -19.30 -27.06 13.12
CA GLY A 443 -19.95 -26.96 11.81
C GLY A 443 -19.32 -25.96 10.83
N SER A 444 -18.36 -25.16 11.27
CA SER A 444 -17.73 -24.14 10.42
C SER A 444 -16.88 -24.74 9.31
N ARG A 445 -16.91 -24.10 8.14
CA ARG A 445 -16.00 -24.38 7.03
C ARG A 445 -14.68 -23.65 7.22
N ILE A 446 -13.58 -24.36 6.95
CA ILE A 446 -12.21 -23.86 7.00
C ILE A 446 -11.61 -24.00 5.62
N LEU A 447 -10.94 -22.94 5.14
CA LEU A 447 -10.23 -22.92 3.85
C LEU A 447 -8.76 -22.59 4.08
N ILE A 448 -7.88 -23.36 3.44
CA ILE A 448 -6.44 -23.07 3.30
C ILE A 448 -6.14 -23.03 1.80
N ALA A 449 -5.71 -21.90 1.29
CA ALA A 449 -5.35 -21.75 -0.12
C ALA A 449 -3.95 -21.12 -0.23
N ASP A 450 -3.07 -21.73 -1.03
CA ASP A 450 -1.68 -21.26 -1.14
C ASP A 450 -1.04 -21.71 -2.45
N GLU A 451 0.14 -21.18 -2.75
CA GLU A 451 0.92 -21.55 -3.90
C GLU A 451 1.51 -22.97 -3.75
N THR A 452 1.74 -23.60 -4.89
CA THR A 452 2.44 -24.88 -4.98
C THR A 452 3.93 -24.70 -5.26
N GLU A 453 4.70 -25.76 -5.09
CA GLU A 453 6.12 -25.82 -5.48
C GLU A 453 6.35 -25.36 -6.94
N LYS A 454 5.43 -25.75 -7.85
CA LYS A 454 5.45 -25.33 -9.26
C LYS A 454 5.43 -23.81 -9.41
N HIS A 455 4.61 -23.12 -8.61
CA HIS A 455 4.53 -21.66 -8.61
C HIS A 455 5.79 -21.03 -8.03
N VAL A 456 6.23 -21.47 -6.88
CA VAL A 456 7.40 -20.95 -6.17
C VAL A 456 8.65 -21.04 -7.04
N LYS A 457 8.94 -22.21 -7.61
CA LYS A 457 10.09 -22.41 -8.54
C LYS A 457 10.01 -21.57 -9.79
N SER A 458 8.82 -21.47 -10.40
CA SER A 458 8.67 -20.72 -11.65
C SER A 458 8.62 -19.22 -11.49
N THR A 459 8.36 -18.72 -10.28
CA THR A 459 8.13 -17.30 -10.00
C THR A 459 9.14 -16.75 -9.00
N TYR A 460 9.03 -17.13 -7.73
CA TYR A 460 9.78 -16.49 -6.64
C TYR A 460 11.28 -16.78 -6.66
N GLU A 461 11.67 -17.97 -7.08
CA GLU A 461 13.09 -18.34 -7.20
C GLU A 461 13.79 -17.69 -8.39
N ARG A 462 13.05 -17.24 -9.38
CA ARG A 462 13.58 -16.57 -10.58
C ARG A 462 13.74 -15.06 -10.43
N ILE A 463 12.99 -14.45 -9.52
CA ILE A 463 13.06 -13.01 -9.28
C ILE A 463 14.23 -12.73 -8.32
N PRO A 464 15.24 -11.91 -8.72
CA PRO A 464 16.43 -11.66 -7.90
C PRO A 464 16.13 -11.19 -6.47
N ILE A 465 15.08 -10.38 -6.30
CA ILE A 465 14.68 -9.81 -5.03
C ILE A 465 14.14 -10.87 -4.06
N THR A 466 13.40 -11.86 -4.55
CA THR A 466 12.78 -12.90 -3.72
C THR A 466 13.59 -14.19 -3.69
N SER A 467 14.46 -14.42 -4.68
CA SER A 467 15.17 -15.69 -4.83
C SER A 467 15.95 -16.12 -3.59
N GLY A 468 16.58 -15.17 -2.87
CA GLY A 468 17.31 -15.46 -1.62
C GLY A 468 16.42 -15.94 -0.46
N TYR A 469 15.12 -15.65 -0.52
CA TYR A 469 14.15 -16.13 0.48
C TYR A 469 13.60 -17.51 0.16
N PHE A 470 13.54 -17.89 -1.12
CA PHE A 470 12.82 -19.07 -1.58
C PHE A 470 13.70 -20.21 -2.13
N LYS A 471 14.95 -19.97 -2.56
CA LYS A 471 15.82 -20.99 -3.17
C LYS A 471 16.35 -22.06 -2.22
N ASN A 472 16.65 -21.71 -0.96
CA ASN A 472 17.33 -22.62 -0.02
C ASN A 472 16.35 -23.14 1.03
N ARG A 473 15.22 -23.70 0.59
CA ARG A 473 14.26 -24.36 1.48
C ARG A 473 14.68 -25.79 1.73
N GLN A 474 14.44 -26.26 2.95
CA GLN A 474 14.67 -27.66 3.31
C GLN A 474 13.52 -28.56 2.87
N GLU A 475 12.30 -28.00 2.75
CA GLU A 475 11.09 -28.73 2.40
C GLU A 475 10.42 -28.17 1.14
N ALA A 476 9.81 -29.07 0.37
CA ALA A 476 8.99 -28.69 -0.77
C ALA A 476 7.66 -28.07 -0.31
N VAL A 477 7.13 -27.13 -1.12
CA VAL A 477 5.84 -26.50 -0.86
C VAL A 477 4.71 -27.43 -1.28
N THR A 478 3.98 -27.96 -0.30
CA THR A 478 2.90 -28.93 -0.50
C THR A 478 1.61 -28.49 0.19
N ALA A 479 0.47 -28.87 -0.37
CA ALA A 479 -0.81 -28.71 0.34
C ALA A 479 -0.79 -29.54 1.64
N PRO A 480 -1.14 -28.94 2.80
CA PRO A 480 -0.99 -29.58 4.10
C PRO A 480 -2.16 -30.51 4.46
N ILE A 481 -2.60 -31.34 3.50
CA ILE A 481 -3.74 -32.25 3.69
C ILE A 481 -3.45 -33.28 4.80
N ASP A 482 -2.21 -33.74 4.88
CA ASP A 482 -1.77 -34.72 5.90
C ASP A 482 -1.71 -34.11 7.31
N LEU A 483 -1.79 -32.79 7.45
CA LEU A 483 -1.84 -32.09 8.73
C LEU A 483 -3.26 -31.79 9.20
N VAL A 484 -4.26 -32.05 8.37
CA VAL A 484 -5.67 -31.93 8.76
C VAL A 484 -6.04 -33.13 9.65
N PRO A 485 -6.53 -32.90 10.88
CA PRO A 485 -6.91 -34.00 11.77
C PRO A 485 -8.00 -34.87 11.14
N PRO A 486 -7.93 -36.21 11.34
CA PRO A 486 -8.83 -37.16 10.67
C PRO A 486 -10.30 -37.04 11.09
N GLU A 487 -10.58 -36.39 12.24
CA GLU A 487 -11.93 -36.08 12.70
C GLU A 487 -12.62 -34.94 11.94
N MET A 488 -11.89 -34.20 11.11
CA MET A 488 -12.50 -33.17 10.28
C MET A 488 -13.34 -33.79 9.16
N GLN A 489 -14.44 -33.13 8.83
CA GLN A 489 -15.42 -33.60 7.83
C GLN A 489 -15.23 -32.87 6.50
N GLU A 490 -15.75 -33.45 5.41
CA GLU A 490 -15.77 -32.84 4.07
C GLU A 490 -14.39 -32.35 3.61
N THR A 491 -13.32 -33.06 3.95
CA THR A 491 -11.95 -32.71 3.52
C THR A 491 -11.83 -32.86 2.02
N HIS A 492 -11.52 -31.76 1.33
CA HIS A 492 -11.41 -31.71 -0.13
C HIS A 492 -10.22 -30.84 -0.54
N LEU A 493 -9.40 -31.36 -1.44
CA LEU A 493 -8.27 -30.65 -2.04
C LEU A 493 -8.52 -30.45 -3.53
N GLU A 494 -8.56 -29.20 -3.96
CA GLU A 494 -8.64 -28.85 -5.39
C GLU A 494 -7.38 -28.12 -5.85
N MET A 495 -6.81 -28.60 -6.97
CA MET A 495 -5.68 -27.92 -7.62
C MET A 495 -6.20 -26.88 -8.58
N LEU A 496 -5.74 -25.65 -8.41
CA LEU A 496 -6.17 -24.48 -9.16
C LEU A 496 -5.04 -24.00 -10.09
N ARG A 497 -5.40 -23.31 -11.17
CA ARG A 497 -4.46 -22.59 -12.06
C ARG A 497 -3.36 -23.51 -12.61
N ASP A 498 -3.73 -24.58 -13.25
CA ASP A 498 -2.81 -25.57 -13.82
C ASP A 498 -1.81 -26.13 -12.78
N GLY A 499 -2.28 -26.35 -11.55
CA GLY A 499 -1.48 -26.88 -10.47
C GLY A 499 -0.46 -25.90 -9.87
N ARG A 500 -0.67 -24.60 -10.02
CA ARG A 500 0.18 -23.54 -9.43
C ARG A 500 -0.32 -23.04 -8.08
N PHE A 501 -1.58 -23.36 -7.77
CA PHE A 501 -2.25 -22.96 -6.54
C PHE A 501 -3.14 -24.10 -6.10
N TYR A 502 -3.46 -24.18 -4.81
CA TYR A 502 -4.42 -25.14 -4.29
C TYR A 502 -5.43 -24.49 -3.35
N ALA A 503 -6.58 -25.14 -3.19
CA ALA A 503 -7.56 -24.86 -2.16
C ALA A 503 -7.86 -26.16 -1.41
N LEU A 504 -7.54 -26.18 -0.13
CA LEU A 504 -7.86 -27.27 0.79
C LEU A 504 -8.99 -26.78 1.70
N THR A 505 -10.11 -27.46 1.66
CA THR A 505 -11.26 -27.18 2.53
C THR A 505 -11.56 -28.35 3.42
N PHE A 506 -12.06 -28.07 4.60
CA PHE A 506 -12.61 -29.06 5.53
C PHE A 506 -13.58 -28.40 6.49
N ARG A 507 -14.38 -29.20 7.21
CA ARG A 507 -15.40 -28.71 8.13
C ARG A 507 -15.14 -29.25 9.53
N LYS A 508 -15.24 -28.38 10.54
CA LYS A 508 -15.23 -28.79 11.94
C LYS A 508 -16.54 -29.53 12.26
N PRO A 509 -16.52 -30.70 12.94
CA PRO A 509 -17.75 -31.42 13.30
C PRO A 509 -18.76 -30.55 14.06
N SER A 510 -20.05 -30.74 13.80
CA SER A 510 -21.14 -29.95 14.41
C SER A 510 -21.42 -30.27 15.88
N SER A 511 -21.00 -31.46 16.34
CA SER A 511 -21.11 -31.90 17.75
C SER A 511 -19.81 -32.57 18.14
N ALA A 512 -19.41 -32.44 19.41
CA ALA A 512 -18.40 -33.37 19.98
C ALA A 512 -18.93 -34.78 19.77
N MET A 513 -18.16 -35.66 19.09
CA MET A 513 -18.52 -37.07 19.05
C MET A 513 -18.72 -37.54 20.50
N PRO A 514 -19.82 -38.21 20.83
CA PRO A 514 -19.90 -38.86 22.13
C PRO A 514 -18.71 -39.78 22.24
N ASN A 515 -17.94 -39.64 23.32
CA ASN A 515 -16.85 -40.53 23.64
C ASN A 515 -17.36 -41.96 23.48
N LEU A 516 -16.86 -42.68 22.49
CA LEU A 516 -16.95 -44.14 22.45
C LEU A 516 -16.07 -44.70 23.57
N THR A 517 -16.53 -44.46 24.81
CA THR A 517 -16.05 -45.19 25.95
C THR A 517 -16.66 -46.58 25.90
N ASN A 518 -15.84 -47.55 25.50
CA ASN A 518 -15.86 -48.98 25.92
C ASN A 518 -17.17 -49.47 26.55
N SER A 519 -18.02 -50.10 25.76
CA SER A 519 -18.90 -51.15 26.25
C SER A 519 -18.29 -52.53 25.84
N HIS A 520 -17.15 -52.84 26.39
CA HIS A 520 -16.77 -54.22 26.64
C HIS A 520 -17.13 -54.53 28.09
N THR A 521 -18.36 -54.92 28.33
CA THR A 521 -18.75 -55.74 29.50
C THR A 521 -19.43 -56.97 28.95
N LEU A 522 -18.72 -58.01 29.14
CA LEU A 522 -19.04 -59.42 29.17
C LEU A 522 -20.51 -59.76 29.47
N GLY A 523 -21.05 -60.66 28.71
CA GLY A 523 -22.14 -61.53 28.96
C GLY A 523 -21.90 -62.84 28.23
#